data_7f5c8f54dc4e39848a3da905b140f617
#
_entry.id   7f5c8f54dc4e39848a3da905b140f617
#
_cell.length_a   1.000
_cell.length_b   1.000
_cell.length_c   1.000
_cell.angle_alpha   90.00
_cell.angle_beta   90.00
_cell.angle_gamma   90.00
#
_symmetry.space_group_name_H-M   'P 1'
#
loop_
_entity.id
_entity.type
_entity.pdbx_description
1 polymer ?
#
loop_
_entity_poly.entity_id
_entity_poly.type
_entity_poly.pdbx_seq_one_letter_code
_entity_poly.pdbx_strand_id
1 'polypeptide(L)'
;GRVCPQDRLCEGACTLNDGFGAVTIGNSEKYITDTALAMGWRPDLSNVIPTDKKVAIIGAGPAGLGCADILTRNGVKATVFDRYPEIGGLLTFGIPQFKLEKQVMERRREVFEGMGIEFQLNTEIGRDVTIDELLADYDAVFLGMGTYKAMVGDFAGEDLPGVHKALDYLIANVNEKMDYPRDPE
;
A
#
# COMPACT_ATOMS: atom_id res chain seq x y z
N GLY A 1 -11.60 -4.18 -3.53
CA GLY A 1 -12.68 -3.96 -4.47
C GLY A 1 -12.79 -2.54 -5.02
N ARG A 2 -12.28 -1.46 -4.31
CA ARG A 2 -12.49 -0.06 -4.74
C ARG A 2 -11.76 0.32 -6.05
N VAL A 3 -10.56 -0.19 -6.26
CA VAL A 3 -9.67 0.19 -7.37
C VAL A 3 -9.32 -0.97 -8.30
N CYS A 4 -9.88 -2.15 -8.08
CA CYS A 4 -9.71 -3.28 -8.98
C CYS A 4 -10.48 -3.07 -10.29
N PRO A 5 -9.90 -3.38 -11.46
CA PRO A 5 -10.62 -3.42 -12.73
C PRO A 5 -11.47 -4.69 -12.83
N GLN A 6 -12.58 -4.71 -12.10
CA GLN A 6 -13.44 -5.90 -11.90
C GLN A 6 -13.98 -6.45 -13.22
N ASP A 7 -14.31 -5.56 -14.16
CA ASP A 7 -14.76 -5.87 -15.52
C ASP A 7 -13.77 -6.73 -16.31
N ARG A 8 -12.47 -6.62 -16.01
CA ARG A 8 -11.39 -7.38 -16.65
C ARG A 8 -10.87 -8.55 -15.81
N LEU A 9 -11.30 -8.66 -14.57
CA LEU A 9 -10.85 -9.68 -13.62
C LEU A 9 -12.03 -10.60 -13.25
N CYS A 10 -12.50 -10.51 -12.01
CA CYS A 10 -13.52 -11.42 -11.49
C CYS A 10 -14.85 -11.37 -12.24
N GLU A 11 -15.32 -10.19 -12.63
CA GLU A 11 -16.56 -10.06 -13.40
C GLU A 11 -16.37 -10.51 -14.85
N GLY A 12 -15.25 -10.15 -15.48
CA GLY A 12 -14.94 -10.57 -16.86
C GLY A 12 -14.76 -12.08 -17.02
N ALA A 13 -14.25 -12.76 -15.97
CA ALA A 13 -14.05 -14.21 -15.94
C ALA A 13 -15.25 -15.00 -15.37
N CYS A 14 -16.31 -14.31 -14.97
CA CYS A 14 -17.47 -14.95 -14.34
C CYS A 14 -18.25 -15.79 -15.37
N THR A 15 -18.46 -17.07 -15.09
CA THR A 15 -19.23 -17.98 -15.97
C THR A 15 -20.71 -17.59 -16.09
N LEU A 16 -21.27 -16.88 -15.12
CA LEU A 16 -22.64 -16.35 -15.17
C LEU A 16 -22.77 -15.12 -16.08
N ASN A 17 -21.66 -14.54 -16.54
CA ASN A 17 -21.69 -13.38 -17.42
C ASN A 17 -22.36 -13.68 -18.77
N ASP A 18 -22.35 -14.93 -19.19
CA ASP A 18 -23.06 -15.40 -20.37
C ASP A 18 -24.54 -15.67 -20.04
N GLY A 19 -25.37 -14.66 -20.25
CA GLY A 19 -26.85 -14.75 -20.15
C GLY A 19 -27.48 -14.30 -18.83
N PHE A 20 -26.72 -14.26 -17.69
CA PHE A 20 -27.28 -13.89 -16.37
C PHE A 20 -26.66 -12.61 -15.78
N GLY A 21 -25.57 -12.14 -16.34
CA GLY A 21 -24.76 -11.08 -15.76
C GLY A 21 -23.76 -11.56 -14.72
N ALA A 22 -22.60 -10.91 -14.69
CA ALA A 22 -21.51 -11.26 -13.78
C ALA A 22 -21.88 -11.05 -12.32
N VAL A 23 -21.34 -11.90 -11.44
CA VAL A 23 -21.40 -11.67 -9.98
C VAL A 23 -20.48 -10.52 -9.61
N THR A 24 -20.98 -9.52 -8.89
CA THR A 24 -20.23 -8.33 -8.46
C THR A 24 -19.31 -8.63 -7.27
N ILE A 25 -18.35 -9.54 -7.46
CA ILE A 25 -17.49 -10.08 -6.38
C ILE A 25 -16.75 -8.96 -5.65
N GLY A 26 -16.08 -8.08 -6.36
CA GLY A 26 -15.34 -6.99 -5.75
C GLY A 26 -16.20 -5.99 -4.98
N ASN A 27 -17.45 -5.74 -5.41
CA ASN A 27 -18.38 -4.93 -4.64
C ASN A 27 -18.89 -5.66 -3.40
N SER A 28 -19.08 -6.98 -3.47
CA SER A 28 -19.42 -7.80 -2.31
C SER A 28 -18.29 -7.80 -1.27
N GLU A 29 -17.04 -7.97 -1.69
CA GLU A 29 -15.86 -7.89 -0.80
C GLU A 29 -15.73 -6.51 -0.15
N LYS A 30 -15.94 -5.45 -0.94
CA LYS A 30 -15.97 -4.07 -0.42
C LYS A 30 -17.04 -3.91 0.65
N TYR A 31 -18.27 -4.35 0.36
CA TYR A 31 -19.40 -4.24 1.29
C TYR A 31 -19.12 -4.98 2.59
N ILE A 32 -18.64 -6.22 2.51
CA ILE A 32 -18.29 -7.05 3.67
C ILE A 32 -17.25 -6.33 4.54
N THR A 33 -16.17 -5.86 3.93
CA THR A 33 -15.07 -5.20 4.65
C THR A 33 -15.52 -3.89 5.28
N ASP A 34 -16.23 -3.04 4.53
CA ASP A 34 -16.70 -1.75 5.03
C ASP A 34 -17.68 -1.92 6.19
N THR A 35 -18.61 -2.86 6.06
CA THR A 35 -19.62 -3.16 7.09
C THR A 35 -18.96 -3.71 8.35
N ALA A 36 -18.05 -4.67 8.21
CA ALA A 36 -17.33 -5.25 9.34
C ALA A 36 -16.56 -4.17 10.12
N LEU A 37 -15.80 -3.32 9.42
CA LEU A 37 -15.06 -2.23 10.05
C LEU A 37 -15.98 -1.18 10.70
N ALA A 38 -17.12 -0.85 10.07
CA ALA A 38 -18.11 0.07 10.63
C ALA A 38 -18.78 -0.49 11.89
N MET A 39 -18.94 -1.81 11.97
CA MET A 39 -19.43 -2.51 13.17
C MET A 39 -18.36 -2.66 14.26
N GLY A 40 -17.16 -2.13 14.05
CA GLY A 40 -16.07 -2.18 15.02
C GLY A 40 -15.25 -3.48 14.98
N TRP A 41 -15.44 -4.32 13.96
CA TRP A 41 -14.62 -5.51 13.80
C TRP A 41 -13.13 -5.14 13.63
N ARG A 42 -12.28 -5.89 14.29
CA ARG A 42 -10.81 -5.82 14.16
C ARG A 42 -10.26 -7.24 14.08
N PRO A 43 -9.08 -7.45 13.44
CA PRO A 43 -8.42 -8.75 13.46
C PRO A 43 -8.20 -9.25 14.88
N ASP A 44 -8.62 -10.48 15.15
CA ASP A 44 -8.36 -11.14 16.43
C ASP A 44 -7.03 -11.89 16.36
N LEU A 45 -6.07 -11.47 17.17
CA LEU A 45 -4.74 -12.07 17.29
C LEU A 45 -4.55 -12.82 18.62
N SER A 46 -5.60 -13.02 19.41
CA SER A 46 -5.53 -13.64 20.73
C SER A 46 -4.95 -15.06 20.71
N ASN A 47 -5.10 -15.77 19.60
CA ASN A 47 -4.59 -17.12 19.40
C ASN A 47 -3.22 -17.17 18.70
N VAL A 48 -2.64 -16.02 18.38
CA VAL A 48 -1.32 -15.95 17.75
C VAL A 48 -0.24 -16.19 18.79
N ILE A 49 0.62 -17.16 18.55
CA ILE A 49 1.78 -17.45 19.40
C ILE A 49 2.93 -16.55 18.95
N PRO A 50 3.36 -15.58 19.76
CA PRO A 50 4.48 -14.72 19.40
C PRO A 50 5.77 -15.51 19.25
N THR A 51 6.57 -15.15 18.25
CA THR A 51 7.93 -15.62 18.08
C THR A 51 8.94 -14.57 18.55
N ASP A 52 10.20 -14.94 18.63
CA ASP A 52 11.32 -14.01 18.88
C ASP A 52 11.79 -13.33 17.58
N LYS A 53 11.17 -13.66 16.45
CA LYS A 53 11.57 -13.18 15.12
C LYS A 53 11.04 -11.79 14.83
N LYS A 54 11.87 -11.01 14.14
CA LYS A 54 11.53 -9.66 13.65
C LYS A 54 12.00 -9.44 12.23
N VAL A 55 11.14 -8.82 11.44
CA VAL A 55 11.38 -8.57 10.01
C VAL A 55 11.27 -7.07 9.73
N ALA A 56 12.28 -6.53 9.05
CA ALA A 56 12.22 -5.20 8.47
C ALA A 56 11.57 -5.27 7.08
N ILE A 57 10.65 -4.36 6.82
CA ILE A 57 9.93 -4.28 5.55
C ILE A 57 10.19 -2.90 4.96
N ILE A 58 10.81 -2.84 3.78
CA ILE A 58 11.12 -1.60 3.08
C ILE A 58 10.00 -1.32 2.09
N GLY A 59 9.24 -0.26 2.35
CA GLY A 59 8.10 0.19 1.57
C GLY A 59 6.75 -0.13 2.22
N ALA A 60 5.99 0.91 2.56
CA ALA A 60 4.64 0.83 3.11
C ALA A 60 3.55 0.78 2.02
N GLY A 61 3.89 0.36 0.81
CA GLY A 61 2.96 0.08 -0.27
C GLY A 61 2.20 -1.25 -0.06
N PRO A 62 1.30 -1.63 -1.00
CA PRO A 62 0.48 -2.84 -0.87
C PRO A 62 1.28 -4.12 -0.60
N ALA A 63 2.45 -4.27 -1.21
CA ALA A 63 3.31 -5.43 -1.01
C ALA A 63 3.85 -5.52 0.42
N GLY A 64 4.41 -4.41 0.93
CA GLY A 64 4.94 -4.35 2.30
C GLY A 64 3.83 -4.50 3.35
N LEU A 65 2.69 -3.83 3.17
CA LEU A 65 1.56 -3.94 4.08
C LEU A 65 0.98 -5.36 4.11
N GLY A 66 0.90 -6.02 2.95
CA GLY A 66 0.47 -7.43 2.88
C GLY A 66 1.45 -8.36 3.57
N CYS A 67 2.75 -8.15 3.40
CA CYS A 67 3.80 -8.90 4.10
C CYS A 67 3.68 -8.69 5.63
N ALA A 68 3.55 -7.45 6.09
CA ALA A 68 3.41 -7.12 7.51
C ALA A 68 2.19 -7.80 8.13
N ASP A 69 1.02 -7.74 7.46
CA ASP A 69 -0.21 -8.40 7.93
C ASP A 69 0.00 -9.91 8.14
N ILE A 70 0.57 -10.59 7.15
CA ILE A 70 0.80 -12.05 7.22
C ILE A 70 1.82 -12.39 8.31
N LEU A 71 2.92 -11.67 8.41
CA LEU A 71 3.95 -11.89 9.43
C LEU A 71 3.36 -11.74 10.84
N THR A 72 2.63 -10.66 11.09
CA THR A 72 2.00 -10.39 12.39
C THR A 72 0.98 -11.46 12.76
N ARG A 73 0.16 -11.93 11.83
CA ARG A 73 -0.76 -13.06 12.05
C ARG A 73 -0.05 -14.38 12.36
N ASN A 74 1.22 -14.49 12.02
CA ASN A 74 2.06 -15.66 12.32
C ASN A 74 3.03 -15.42 13.49
N GLY A 75 2.80 -14.37 14.29
CA GLY A 75 3.56 -14.11 15.51
C GLY A 75 4.93 -13.49 15.30
N VAL A 76 5.24 -13.04 14.09
CA VAL A 76 6.50 -12.37 13.75
C VAL A 76 6.31 -10.86 13.87
N LYS A 77 7.24 -10.18 14.54
CA LYS A 77 7.23 -8.71 14.63
C LYS A 77 7.59 -8.09 13.29
N ALA A 78 6.75 -7.19 12.81
CA ALA A 78 6.94 -6.48 11.55
C ALA A 78 7.16 -4.99 11.80
N THR A 79 8.27 -4.44 11.31
CA THR A 79 8.54 -3.01 11.28
C THR A 79 8.63 -2.56 9.81
N VAL A 80 7.78 -1.64 9.42
CA VAL A 80 7.66 -1.13 8.06
C VAL A 80 8.31 0.24 7.96
N PHE A 81 9.28 0.36 7.08
CA PHE A 81 10.00 1.60 6.79
C PHE A 81 9.50 2.20 5.48
N ASP A 82 9.23 3.49 5.45
CA ASP A 82 8.90 4.20 4.23
C ASP A 82 9.42 5.65 4.28
N ARG A 83 9.88 6.15 3.13
CA ARG A 83 10.34 7.53 2.98
C ARG A 83 9.21 8.56 3.04
N TYR A 84 7.99 8.13 2.75
CA TYR A 84 6.80 8.97 2.79
C TYR A 84 6.21 9.11 4.21
N PRO A 85 5.46 10.18 4.46
CA PRO A 85 4.86 10.44 5.77
C PRO A 85 3.63 9.57 6.09
N GLU A 86 3.13 8.81 5.11
CA GLU A 86 1.94 7.98 5.26
C GLU A 86 2.10 6.63 4.56
N ILE A 87 1.34 5.63 5.03
CA ILE A 87 1.29 4.30 4.44
C ILE A 87 0.49 4.29 3.14
N GLY A 88 0.60 3.22 2.37
CA GLY A 88 -0.21 2.94 1.18
C GLY A 88 0.56 3.03 -0.13
N GLY A 89 1.74 3.65 -0.15
CA GLY A 89 2.51 3.84 -1.38
C GLY A 89 1.65 4.50 -2.45
N LEU A 90 1.57 3.93 -3.66
CA LEU A 90 0.76 4.51 -4.73
C LEU A 90 -0.76 4.50 -4.48
N LEU A 91 -1.28 3.73 -3.53
CA LEU A 91 -2.69 3.86 -3.11
C LEU A 91 -2.94 5.23 -2.48
N THR A 92 -1.99 5.74 -1.72
CA THR A 92 -2.07 7.06 -1.09
C THR A 92 -1.58 8.16 -2.02
N PHE A 93 -0.40 8.00 -2.62
CA PHE A 93 0.31 9.07 -3.34
C PHE A 93 0.07 9.07 -4.86
N GLY A 94 -0.32 7.94 -5.46
CA GLY A 94 -0.53 7.84 -6.91
C GLY A 94 -2.00 7.85 -7.34
N ILE A 95 -2.92 7.35 -6.50
CA ILE A 95 -4.34 7.30 -6.85
C ILE A 95 -5.05 8.56 -6.35
N PRO A 96 -5.71 9.34 -7.23
CA PRO A 96 -6.46 10.53 -6.83
C PRO A 96 -7.59 10.21 -5.84
N GLN A 97 -7.89 11.18 -4.96
CA GLN A 97 -8.90 11.04 -3.91
C GLN A 97 -10.30 10.70 -4.44
N PHE A 98 -10.66 11.18 -5.63
CA PHE A 98 -11.96 10.87 -6.23
C PHE A 98 -12.11 9.41 -6.68
N LYS A 99 -10.98 8.64 -6.76
CA LYS A 99 -10.98 7.21 -7.03
C LYS A 99 -10.78 6.36 -5.78
N LEU A 100 -9.96 6.83 -4.85
CA LEU A 100 -9.70 6.18 -3.56
C LEU A 100 -9.64 7.25 -2.47
N GLU A 101 -10.66 7.32 -1.67
CA GLU A 101 -10.75 8.22 -0.52
C GLU A 101 -9.61 7.95 0.46
N LYS A 102 -8.90 8.99 0.90
CA LYS A 102 -7.72 8.84 1.77
C LYS A 102 -8.10 8.24 3.14
N GLN A 103 -9.30 8.50 3.64
CA GLN A 103 -9.84 7.90 4.86
C GLN A 103 -9.83 6.36 4.85
N VAL A 104 -9.84 5.73 3.67
CA VAL A 104 -9.70 4.27 3.55
C VAL A 104 -8.31 3.83 3.99
N MET A 105 -7.28 4.60 3.66
CA MET A 105 -5.90 4.31 4.06
C MET A 105 -5.66 4.64 5.53
N GLU A 106 -6.18 5.76 6.03
CA GLU A 106 -6.15 6.13 7.45
C GLU A 106 -6.75 5.00 8.33
N ARG A 107 -7.95 4.54 7.97
CA ARG A 107 -8.58 3.41 8.65
C ARG A 107 -7.76 2.12 8.56
N ARG A 108 -7.10 1.89 7.43
CA ARG A 108 -6.22 0.73 7.28
C ARG A 108 -5.00 0.84 8.19
N ARG A 109 -4.44 2.02 8.33
CA ARG A 109 -3.34 2.29 9.26
C ARG A 109 -3.75 1.98 10.70
N GLU A 110 -4.88 2.51 11.16
CA GLU A 110 -5.41 2.21 12.50
C GLU A 110 -5.54 0.70 12.76
N VAL A 111 -6.02 -0.06 11.76
CA VAL A 111 -6.14 -1.52 11.87
C VAL A 111 -4.77 -2.16 12.03
N PHE A 112 -3.80 -1.78 11.22
CA PHE A 112 -2.45 -2.36 11.25
C PHE A 112 -1.68 -2.00 12.53
N GLU A 113 -1.76 -0.76 12.97
CA GLU A 113 -1.19 -0.33 14.25
C GLU A 113 -1.84 -1.08 15.42
N GLY A 114 -3.16 -1.26 15.38
CA GLY A 114 -3.90 -2.07 16.34
C GLY A 114 -3.53 -3.55 16.36
N MET A 115 -2.97 -4.07 15.27
CA MET A 115 -2.40 -5.42 15.19
C MET A 115 -0.97 -5.50 15.75
N GLY A 116 -0.33 -4.38 16.04
CA GLY A 116 1.05 -4.31 16.53
C GLY A 116 2.11 -4.18 15.42
N ILE A 117 1.72 -3.82 14.19
CA ILE A 117 2.67 -3.47 13.13
C ILE A 117 3.27 -2.10 13.44
N GLU A 118 4.58 -2.00 13.44
CA GLU A 118 5.31 -0.77 13.66
C GLU A 118 5.60 -0.06 12.34
N PHE A 119 5.42 1.27 12.30
CA PHE A 119 5.72 2.09 11.13
C PHE A 119 6.81 3.12 11.45
N GLN A 120 7.89 3.08 10.68
CA GLN A 120 8.98 4.06 10.66
C GLN A 120 8.85 4.86 9.36
N LEU A 121 7.96 5.85 9.37
CA LEU A 121 7.69 6.72 8.24
C LEU A 121 8.69 7.88 8.20
N ASN A 122 8.76 8.61 7.08
CA ASN A 122 9.77 9.62 6.81
C ASN A 122 11.22 9.09 6.96
N THR A 123 11.41 7.79 6.69
CA THR A 123 12.70 7.11 6.82
C THR A 123 13.08 6.47 5.50
N GLU A 124 14.11 7.02 4.85
CA GLU A 124 14.61 6.52 3.58
C GLU A 124 15.78 5.56 3.79
N ILE A 125 15.61 4.32 3.34
CA ILE A 125 16.66 3.32 3.43
C ILE A 125 17.76 3.62 2.41
N GLY A 126 19.00 3.62 2.89
CA GLY A 126 20.19 4.06 2.15
C GLY A 126 20.63 5.48 2.47
N ARG A 127 19.75 6.30 3.07
CA ARG A 127 20.06 7.64 3.55
C ARG A 127 20.01 7.74 5.09
N ASP A 128 18.88 7.41 5.68
CA ASP A 128 18.63 7.57 7.12
C ASP A 128 18.96 6.29 7.89
N VAL A 129 18.75 5.14 7.30
CA VAL A 129 19.10 3.81 7.80
C VAL A 129 19.70 3.00 6.64
N THR A 130 20.76 2.28 6.87
CA THR A 130 21.42 1.45 5.87
C THR A 130 20.82 0.03 5.81
N ILE A 131 21.00 -0.66 4.69
CA ILE A 131 20.64 -2.08 4.57
C ILE A 131 21.44 -2.94 5.56
N ASP A 132 22.72 -2.62 5.80
CA ASP A 132 23.58 -3.37 6.70
C ASP A 132 23.09 -3.28 8.15
N GLU A 133 22.62 -2.10 8.58
CA GLU A 133 21.98 -1.93 9.90
C GLU A 133 20.71 -2.77 10.01
N LEU A 134 19.86 -2.78 8.98
CA LEU A 134 18.66 -3.62 8.98
C LEU A 134 19.00 -5.11 9.01
N LEU A 135 20.02 -5.55 8.29
CA LEU A 135 20.47 -6.96 8.29
C LEU A 135 21.12 -7.36 9.61
N ALA A 136 21.70 -6.42 10.36
CA ALA A 136 22.25 -6.66 11.69
C ALA A 136 21.15 -6.73 12.76
N ASP A 137 20.10 -5.91 12.61
CA ASP A 137 19.08 -5.73 13.64
C ASP A 137 17.86 -6.66 13.45
N TYR A 138 17.60 -7.17 12.26
CA TYR A 138 16.42 -7.97 11.91
C TYR A 138 16.82 -9.36 11.41
N ASP A 139 15.95 -10.36 11.63
CA ASP A 139 16.17 -11.72 11.14
C ASP A 139 16.03 -11.83 9.60
N ALA A 140 15.27 -10.92 8.99
CA ALA A 140 15.12 -10.83 7.54
C ALA A 140 14.70 -9.40 7.13
N VAL A 141 14.95 -9.07 5.85
CA VAL A 141 14.54 -7.82 5.22
C VAL A 141 13.69 -8.14 3.99
N PHE A 142 12.48 -7.56 3.93
CA PHE A 142 11.58 -7.66 2.79
C PHE A 142 11.64 -6.39 1.95
N LEU A 143 11.83 -6.53 0.63
CA LEU A 143 11.91 -5.42 -0.31
C LEU A 143 10.56 -5.21 -1.01
N GLY A 144 9.79 -4.23 -0.55
CA GLY A 144 8.46 -3.88 -1.09
C GLY A 144 8.38 -2.44 -1.62
N MET A 145 9.51 -1.87 -2.03
CA MET A 145 9.68 -0.44 -2.35
C MET A 145 9.04 0.04 -3.66
N GLY A 146 8.42 -0.86 -4.45
CA GLY A 146 7.78 -0.51 -5.72
C GLY A 146 8.77 -0.13 -6.82
N THR A 147 8.27 0.55 -7.86
CA THR A 147 9.06 0.96 -9.03
C THR A 147 8.79 2.42 -9.35
N TYR A 148 9.70 3.30 -8.94
CA TYR A 148 9.59 4.75 -9.14
C TYR A 148 10.37 5.27 -10.34
N LYS A 149 11.23 4.44 -10.95
CA LYS A 149 11.94 4.81 -12.17
C LYS A 149 10.97 4.75 -13.36
N ALA A 150 10.65 5.90 -13.92
CA ALA A 150 9.80 5.99 -15.10
C ALA A 150 10.47 5.29 -16.29
N MET A 151 9.68 4.51 -17.03
CA MET A 151 10.09 4.01 -18.33
C MET A 151 9.95 5.11 -19.38
N VAL A 152 10.84 5.11 -20.35
CA VAL A 152 10.76 5.97 -21.54
C VAL A 152 9.62 5.46 -22.42
N GLY A 153 8.76 6.36 -22.88
CA GLY A 153 7.61 6.02 -23.73
C GLY A 153 7.99 5.77 -25.19
N ASP A 154 9.17 6.25 -25.60
CA ASP A 154 9.75 6.13 -26.95
C ASP A 154 8.81 6.66 -28.05
N PHE A 155 8.19 7.81 -27.78
CA PHE A 155 7.38 8.53 -28.77
C PHE A 155 7.97 9.91 -29.09
N ALA A 156 7.71 10.41 -30.29
CA ALA A 156 8.21 11.72 -30.72
C ALA A 156 7.67 12.84 -29.84
N GLY A 157 8.58 13.66 -29.29
CA GLY A 157 8.23 14.81 -28.44
C GLY A 157 8.10 14.50 -26.95
N GLU A 158 8.47 13.31 -26.48
CA GLU A 158 8.48 12.97 -25.05
C GLU A 158 9.38 13.92 -24.23
N ASP A 159 10.42 14.47 -24.86
CA ASP A 159 11.42 15.36 -24.27
C ASP A 159 11.06 16.85 -24.38
N LEU A 160 9.91 17.19 -24.97
CA LEU A 160 9.51 18.58 -25.15
C LEU A 160 9.16 19.25 -23.80
N PRO A 161 9.46 20.57 -23.67
CA PRO A 161 9.03 21.35 -22.51
C PRO A 161 7.50 21.27 -22.31
N GLY A 162 7.07 20.96 -21.09
CA GLY A 162 5.65 20.79 -20.76
C GLY A 162 5.15 19.36 -20.82
N VAL A 163 5.99 18.39 -21.28
CA VAL A 163 5.72 16.97 -21.14
C VAL A 163 6.26 16.49 -19.80
N HIS A 164 5.37 16.02 -18.93
CA HIS A 164 5.69 15.61 -17.56
C HIS A 164 5.42 14.12 -17.33
N LYS A 165 6.22 13.50 -16.47
CA LYS A 165 5.96 12.14 -16.02
C LYS A 165 4.71 12.11 -15.16
N ALA A 166 3.82 11.17 -15.46
CA ALA A 166 2.52 11.08 -14.78
C ALA A 166 2.64 10.85 -13.27
N LEU A 167 3.61 10.02 -12.85
CA LEU A 167 3.79 9.69 -11.44
C LEU A 167 4.24 10.91 -10.62
N ASP A 168 5.19 11.67 -11.11
CA ASP A 168 5.70 12.88 -10.47
C ASP A 168 4.57 13.89 -10.26
N TYR A 169 3.74 14.09 -11.29
CA TYR A 169 2.55 14.95 -11.21
C TYR A 169 1.52 14.45 -10.17
N LEU A 170 1.23 13.16 -10.17
CA LEU A 170 0.24 12.56 -9.25
C LEU A 170 0.68 12.68 -7.80
N ILE A 171 1.95 12.38 -7.51
CA ILE A 171 2.52 12.48 -6.17
C ILE A 171 2.52 13.94 -5.70
N ALA A 172 3.01 14.87 -6.53
CA ALA A 172 3.02 16.29 -6.20
C ALA A 172 1.61 16.83 -5.91
N ASN A 173 0.61 16.43 -6.71
CA ASN A 173 -0.78 16.85 -6.51
C ASN A 173 -1.37 16.31 -5.18
N VAL A 174 -1.04 15.08 -4.81
CA VAL A 174 -1.50 14.51 -3.53
C VAL A 174 -0.80 15.21 -2.37
N ASN A 175 0.52 15.40 -2.44
CA ASN A 175 1.28 16.07 -1.38
C ASN A 175 0.75 17.49 -1.11
N GLU A 176 0.46 18.26 -2.16
CA GLU A 176 -0.11 19.60 -2.02
C GLU A 176 -1.50 19.58 -1.37
N LYS A 177 -2.37 18.65 -1.78
CA LYS A 177 -3.74 18.56 -1.25
C LYS A 177 -3.82 18.04 0.19
N MET A 178 -2.85 17.24 0.60
CA MET A 178 -2.79 16.62 1.92
C MET A 178 -1.85 17.36 2.87
N ASP A 179 -1.27 18.47 2.42
CA ASP A 179 -0.26 19.25 3.16
C ASP A 179 0.95 18.40 3.60
N TYR A 180 1.32 17.43 2.76
CA TYR A 180 2.52 16.65 2.96
C TYR A 180 3.75 17.38 2.41
N PRO A 181 4.95 17.11 2.96
CA PRO A 181 6.20 17.63 2.39
C PRO A 181 6.31 17.27 0.90
N ARG A 182 6.84 18.20 0.11
CA ARG A 182 7.19 17.90 -1.28
C ARG A 182 8.27 16.83 -1.27
N ASP A 183 8.16 15.88 -2.21
CA ASP A 183 9.19 14.86 -2.42
C ASP A 183 10.52 15.58 -2.70
N PRO A 184 11.59 15.34 -1.95
CA PRO A 184 12.89 15.88 -2.29
C PRO A 184 13.31 15.33 -3.65
N GLU A 185 13.68 16.21 -4.57
CA GLU A 185 14.20 15.88 -5.90
C GLU A 185 15.45 15.00 -5.84
#